data_f51a6894362f7deb0c36ab0c0385bcc4
#
_entry.id   f51a6894362f7deb0c36ab0c0385bcc4
#
_cell.length_a   1.000
_cell.length_b   1.000
_cell.length_c   1.000
_cell.angle_alpha   90.00
_cell.angle_beta   90.00
_cell.angle_gamma   90.00
#
_symmetry.space_group_name_H-M   'P 1'
#
loop_
_entity.id
_entity.type
_entity.pdbx_description
1 polymer ?
#
loop_
_entity_poly.entity_id
_entity_poly.type
_entity_poly.pdbx_seq_one_letter_code
_entity_poly.pdbx_strand_id
1 'polypeptide(L)'
;TVVADQLTDMGIPAAPSDVVSSAEAVTALVATELGQGTRVLIAATSNVDDLARQRGLVPVHSADEHPQAVIQGYDPDIEWSRLEEAAFAVQAGAHWYASNPDMTRPTDRGLVPGLGAQLAVVGACVDREPTMAGKPARPLLEATCTRLGCHRPIFVGDRLDTDILGARNAGITSLFVLTGAHGVHDLMDADPDRRPDHIGADLGALLEPPQRVVIDGDAARCDGQVVRQIDGDLEVDLTSHDMAAQLCGVRALLELVWTGGAPVNHDVLSVFDLLH
;
A
#
# COMPACT_ATOMS: atom_id res chain seq x y z
N THR A 1 6.47 -8.22 18.81
CA THR A 1 6.18 -6.80 18.43
C THR A 1 4.76 -6.46 18.84
N VAL A 2 4.47 -5.18 19.10
CA VAL A 2 3.10 -4.73 19.46
C VAL A 2 2.06 -5.26 18.46
N VAL A 3 2.36 -5.24 17.15
CA VAL A 3 1.45 -5.75 16.10
C VAL A 3 1.24 -7.26 16.21
N ALA A 4 2.30 -8.04 16.40
CA ALA A 4 2.16 -9.50 16.56
C ALA A 4 1.35 -9.86 17.81
N ASP A 5 1.57 -9.12 18.91
CA ASP A 5 0.83 -9.31 20.16
C ASP A 5 -0.67 -8.97 19.97
N GLN A 6 -0.96 -7.85 19.29
CA GLN A 6 -2.35 -7.47 18.95
C GLN A 6 -3.04 -8.52 18.07
N LEU A 7 -2.38 -9.04 17.04
CA LEU A 7 -2.94 -10.13 16.22
C LEU A 7 -3.24 -11.37 17.04
N THR A 8 -2.32 -11.73 17.94
CA THR A 8 -2.51 -12.89 18.84
C THR A 8 -3.68 -12.68 19.79
N ASP A 9 -3.86 -11.47 20.35
CA ASP A 9 -5.00 -11.12 21.21
C ASP A 9 -6.33 -11.16 20.45
N MET A 10 -6.32 -10.92 19.15
CA MET A 10 -7.47 -11.06 18.25
C MET A 10 -7.72 -12.53 17.82
N GLY A 11 -6.93 -13.49 18.31
CA GLY A 11 -7.05 -14.90 17.96
C GLY A 11 -6.32 -15.31 16.67
N ILE A 12 -5.46 -14.44 16.12
CA ILE A 12 -4.62 -14.71 14.94
C ILE A 12 -3.21 -14.99 15.45
N PRO A 13 -2.75 -16.26 15.50
CA PRO A 13 -1.40 -16.58 15.94
C PRO A 13 -0.35 -15.86 15.05
N ALA A 14 0.44 -14.99 15.65
CA ALA A 14 1.48 -14.25 14.93
C ALA A 14 2.75 -14.14 15.78
N ALA A 15 3.91 -14.36 15.15
CA ALA A 15 5.22 -14.13 15.73
C ALA A 15 5.79 -12.76 15.23
N PRO A 16 6.75 -12.16 15.93
CA PRO A 16 7.42 -10.96 15.45
C PRO A 16 8.04 -11.11 14.05
N SER A 17 8.45 -12.33 13.67
CA SER A 17 8.95 -12.65 12.31
C SER A 17 7.90 -12.54 11.21
N ASP A 18 6.61 -12.61 11.56
CA ASP A 18 5.50 -12.55 10.60
C ASP A 18 5.12 -11.10 10.25
N VAL A 19 5.71 -10.13 10.95
CA VAL A 19 5.46 -8.71 10.76
C VAL A 19 6.66 -8.06 10.09
N VAL A 20 6.45 -7.42 8.94
CA VAL A 20 7.44 -6.57 8.26
C VAL A 20 6.94 -5.13 8.29
N SER A 21 7.72 -4.25 8.92
CA SER A 21 7.39 -2.84 9.02
C SER A 21 8.11 -1.99 7.98
N SER A 22 7.54 -0.83 7.65
CA SER A 22 8.21 0.16 6.79
C SER A 22 9.51 0.69 7.41
N ALA A 23 9.62 0.70 8.73
CA ALA A 23 10.87 1.03 9.45
C ALA A 23 11.98 -0.01 9.19
N GLU A 24 11.63 -1.31 9.18
CA GLU A 24 12.58 -2.38 8.80
C GLU A 24 12.97 -2.28 7.32
N ALA A 25 12.01 -1.97 6.46
CA ALA A 25 12.27 -1.84 5.03
C ALA A 25 13.20 -0.67 4.73
N VAL A 26 13.00 0.52 5.34
CA VAL A 26 13.85 1.67 5.09
C VAL A 26 15.27 1.49 5.62
N THR A 27 15.43 0.86 6.79
CA THR A 27 16.76 0.58 7.33
C THR A 27 17.51 -0.47 6.51
N ALA A 28 16.79 -1.48 5.99
CA ALA A 28 17.36 -2.48 5.09
C ALA A 28 17.77 -1.88 3.74
N LEU A 29 16.94 -1.00 3.17
CA LEU A 29 17.22 -0.29 1.92
C LEU A 29 18.52 0.53 2.04
N VAL A 30 18.64 1.35 3.09
CA VAL A 30 19.83 2.18 3.33
C VAL A 30 21.09 1.31 3.51
N ALA A 31 20.99 0.22 4.27
CA ALA A 31 22.12 -0.69 4.46
C ALA A 31 22.55 -1.38 3.16
N THR A 32 21.59 -1.67 2.26
CA THR A 32 21.86 -2.27 0.95
C THR A 32 22.53 -1.30 0.00
N GLU A 33 22.04 -0.06 -0.06
CA GLU A 33 22.51 0.95 -1.01
C GLU A 33 23.84 1.60 -0.60
N LEU A 34 24.01 1.88 0.71
CA LEU A 34 25.15 2.64 1.21
C LEU A 34 26.18 1.82 1.99
N GLY A 35 25.81 0.61 2.38
CA GLY A 35 26.71 -0.33 3.09
C GLY A 35 26.74 -0.14 4.61
N GLN A 36 27.43 -1.09 5.26
CA GLN A 36 27.63 -1.06 6.72
C GLN A 36 28.57 0.08 7.15
N GLY A 37 28.38 0.57 8.36
CA GLY A 37 29.15 1.68 8.92
C GLY A 37 28.67 3.05 8.47
N THR A 38 27.66 3.12 7.58
CA THR A 38 27.06 4.38 7.14
C THR A 38 26.43 5.11 8.33
N ARG A 39 26.83 6.37 8.55
CA ARG A 39 26.18 7.25 9.53
C ARG A 39 24.85 7.73 8.99
N VAL A 40 23.79 7.51 9.78
CA VAL A 40 22.42 7.81 9.39
C VAL A 40 21.76 8.68 10.45
N LEU A 41 21.32 9.88 10.06
CA LEU A 41 20.51 10.73 10.93
C LEU A 41 19.10 10.14 10.98
N ILE A 42 18.62 9.85 12.20
CA ILE A 42 17.30 9.26 12.43
C ILE A 42 16.33 10.37 12.86
N ALA A 43 15.35 10.67 12.00
CA ALA A 43 14.21 11.52 12.28
C ALA A 43 12.92 10.67 12.34
N ALA A 44 12.85 9.84 13.37
CA ALA A 44 11.78 8.84 13.58
C ALA A 44 11.75 8.45 15.07
N THR A 45 10.82 7.57 15.44
CA THR A 45 10.77 6.95 16.76
C THR A 45 12.05 6.16 17.06
N SER A 46 12.43 6.07 18.35
CA SER A 46 13.71 5.50 18.80
C SER A 46 13.96 4.04 18.42
N ASN A 47 12.91 3.27 18.13
CA ASN A 47 13.05 1.88 17.65
C ASN A 47 13.77 1.80 16.28
N VAL A 48 13.76 2.88 15.48
CA VAL A 48 14.49 2.91 14.20
C VAL A 48 16.01 2.96 14.42
N ASP A 49 16.48 3.55 15.53
CA ASP A 49 17.89 3.49 15.92
C ASP A 49 18.38 2.05 16.11
N ASP A 50 17.57 1.21 16.79
CA ASP A 50 17.91 -0.17 17.04
C ASP A 50 17.87 -1.01 15.76
N LEU A 51 16.88 -0.77 14.91
CA LEU A 51 16.81 -1.40 13.57
C LEU A 51 18.02 -1.02 12.70
N ALA A 52 18.42 0.24 12.72
CA ALA A 52 19.60 0.71 12.00
C ALA A 52 20.89 0.03 12.51
N ARG A 53 21.09 -0.05 13.84
CA ARG A 53 22.23 -0.76 14.43
C ARG A 53 22.24 -2.25 14.07
N GLN A 54 21.09 -2.92 14.09
CA GLN A 54 20.97 -4.34 13.68
C GLN A 54 21.38 -4.57 12.21
N ARG A 55 21.25 -3.53 11.37
CA ARG A 55 21.66 -3.55 9.95
C ARG A 55 23.12 -3.09 9.75
N GLY A 56 23.86 -2.82 10.83
CA GLY A 56 25.25 -2.34 10.78
C GLY A 56 25.40 -0.86 10.41
N LEU A 57 24.30 -0.09 10.46
CA LEU A 57 24.32 1.37 10.32
C LEU A 57 24.71 2.03 11.65
N VAL A 58 25.15 3.28 11.59
CA VAL A 58 25.54 4.09 12.75
C VAL A 58 24.54 5.23 12.91
N PRO A 59 23.52 5.10 13.78
CA PRO A 59 22.57 6.17 14.04
C PRO A 59 23.28 7.40 14.65
N VAL A 60 22.94 8.57 14.13
CA VAL A 60 23.37 9.87 14.63
C VAL A 60 22.17 10.81 14.75
N HIS A 61 22.30 11.89 15.51
CA HIS A 61 21.18 12.78 15.83
C HIS A 61 21.43 14.26 15.51
N SER A 62 22.61 14.58 14.98
CA SER A 62 22.95 15.93 14.51
C SER A 62 23.55 15.88 13.11
N ALA A 63 23.28 16.89 12.32
CA ALA A 63 23.91 17.12 11.01
C ALA A 63 25.42 17.37 11.14
N ASP A 64 25.89 17.90 12.28
CA ASP A 64 27.31 18.13 12.57
C ASP A 64 28.13 16.82 12.67
N GLU A 65 27.44 15.68 12.83
CA GLU A 65 28.07 14.36 12.79
C GLU A 65 28.29 13.86 11.34
N HIS A 66 27.99 14.69 10.35
CA HIS A 66 28.17 14.42 8.91
C HIS A 66 27.54 13.09 8.48
N PRO A 67 26.23 12.89 8.65
CA PRO A 67 25.53 11.69 8.16
C PRO A 67 25.57 11.60 6.62
N GLN A 68 25.71 10.37 6.12
CA GLN A 68 25.61 10.10 4.69
C GLN A 68 24.16 9.90 4.24
N ALA A 69 23.25 9.61 5.18
CA ALA A 69 21.84 9.47 4.92
C ALA A 69 20.99 10.05 6.06
N VAL A 70 19.74 10.38 5.71
CA VAL A 70 18.66 10.70 6.65
C VAL A 70 17.57 9.64 6.46
N ILE A 71 17.09 9.05 7.54
CA ILE A 71 15.87 8.25 7.58
C ILE A 71 14.79 9.04 8.31
N GLN A 72 13.70 9.37 7.58
CA GLN A 72 12.48 9.88 8.18
C GLN A 72 11.43 8.79 8.30
N GLY A 73 10.92 8.58 9.52
CA GLY A 73 9.82 7.70 9.86
C GLY A 73 8.80 8.47 10.71
N TYR A 74 7.57 7.96 10.76
CA TYR A 74 6.53 8.59 11.55
C TYR A 74 6.91 8.59 13.04
N ASP A 75 6.83 9.77 13.65
CA ASP A 75 6.95 9.96 15.09
C ASP A 75 5.94 11.04 15.50
N PRO A 76 4.89 10.68 16.30
CA PRO A 76 3.89 11.64 16.75
C PRO A 76 4.45 12.73 17.68
N ASP A 77 5.57 12.45 18.34
CA ASP A 77 6.21 13.30 19.33
C ASP A 77 7.52 13.92 18.79
N ILE A 78 7.71 13.93 17.47
CA ILE A 78 8.95 14.45 16.87
C ILE A 78 9.17 15.90 17.24
N GLU A 79 10.33 16.19 17.80
CA GLU A 79 10.73 17.55 18.08
C GLU A 79 11.03 18.32 16.80
N TRP A 80 10.65 19.59 16.74
CA TRP A 80 10.93 20.45 15.58
C TRP A 80 12.42 20.50 15.24
N SER A 81 13.29 20.55 16.27
CA SER A 81 14.74 20.50 16.11
C SER A 81 15.25 19.28 15.35
N ARG A 82 14.55 18.12 15.49
CA ARG A 82 14.90 16.92 14.75
C ARG A 82 14.62 17.05 13.24
N LEU A 83 13.57 17.76 12.87
CA LEU A 83 13.25 18.07 11.48
C LEU A 83 14.25 19.09 10.90
N GLU A 84 14.72 20.05 11.71
CA GLU A 84 15.77 20.98 11.31
C GLU A 84 17.09 20.25 11.05
N GLU A 85 17.52 19.36 11.94
CA GLU A 85 18.72 18.52 11.74
C GLU A 85 18.63 17.66 10.47
N ALA A 86 17.44 17.08 10.20
CA ALA A 86 17.20 16.34 8.97
C ALA A 86 17.36 17.24 7.73
N ALA A 87 16.78 18.46 7.76
CA ALA A 87 16.91 19.42 6.66
C ALA A 87 18.37 19.84 6.44
N PHE A 88 19.12 20.15 7.50
CA PHE A 88 20.55 20.50 7.41
C PHE A 88 21.37 19.36 6.80
N ALA A 89 21.13 18.13 7.22
CA ALA A 89 21.86 16.98 6.69
C ALA A 89 21.55 16.76 5.19
N VAL A 90 20.27 16.88 4.77
CA VAL A 90 19.89 16.74 3.36
C VAL A 90 20.47 17.89 2.51
N GLN A 91 20.46 19.13 3.01
CA GLN A 91 21.10 20.29 2.35
C GLN A 91 22.62 20.10 2.20
N ALA A 92 23.26 19.46 3.19
CA ALA A 92 24.68 19.11 3.15
C ALA A 92 25.00 17.96 2.20
N GLY A 93 24.00 17.34 1.56
CA GLY A 93 24.17 16.31 0.54
C GLY A 93 23.86 14.87 1.00
N ALA A 94 23.39 14.67 2.24
CA ALA A 94 22.96 13.35 2.68
C ALA A 94 21.81 12.81 1.80
N HIS A 95 21.82 11.50 1.54
CA HIS A 95 20.70 10.84 0.90
C HIS A 95 19.47 10.86 1.80
N TRP A 96 18.30 11.13 1.24
CA TRP A 96 17.08 11.24 2.02
C TRP A 96 16.16 10.04 1.77
N TYR A 97 15.81 9.31 2.82
CA TYR A 97 14.94 8.13 2.79
C TYR A 97 13.75 8.31 3.70
N ALA A 98 12.61 7.75 3.31
CA ALA A 98 11.38 7.78 4.09
C ALA A 98 10.69 6.43 4.15
N SER A 99 10.03 6.15 5.27
CA SER A 99 9.36 4.88 5.48
C SER A 99 8.04 4.76 4.72
N ASN A 100 7.26 5.85 4.54
CA ASN A 100 6.03 5.91 3.75
C ASN A 100 5.65 7.36 3.42
N PRO A 101 4.80 7.60 2.40
CA PRO A 101 4.38 8.94 1.97
C PRO A 101 3.05 9.42 2.59
N ASP A 102 2.45 8.68 3.52
CA ASP A 102 1.08 8.92 3.97
C ASP A 102 0.92 10.31 4.60
N MET A 103 0.17 11.19 3.93
CA MET A 103 -0.09 12.56 4.40
C MET A 103 -0.91 12.60 5.68
N THR A 104 -1.82 11.63 5.84
CA THR A 104 -2.71 11.51 7.00
C THR A 104 -2.76 10.08 7.50
N ARG A 105 -3.17 9.90 8.74
CA ARG A 105 -3.53 8.59 9.28
C ARG A 105 -4.85 8.66 10.06
N PRO A 106 -5.67 7.61 10.05
CA PRO A 106 -6.89 7.53 10.82
C PRO A 106 -6.58 7.29 12.32
N THR A 107 -7.44 7.84 13.16
CA THR A 107 -7.49 7.58 14.60
C THR A 107 -8.96 7.51 15.03
N ASP A 108 -9.23 7.03 16.25
CA ASP A 108 -10.57 7.01 16.83
C ASP A 108 -11.22 8.40 16.93
N ARG A 109 -10.43 9.46 16.85
CA ARG A 109 -10.89 10.86 16.96
C ARG A 109 -10.99 11.57 15.58
N GLY A 110 -10.58 10.91 14.48
CA GLY A 110 -10.54 11.46 13.14
C GLY A 110 -9.17 11.37 12.49
N LEU A 111 -9.01 12.03 11.33
CA LEU A 111 -7.76 12.08 10.58
C LEU A 111 -6.76 13.03 11.27
N VAL A 112 -5.51 12.57 11.36
CA VAL A 112 -4.38 13.36 11.88
C VAL A 112 -3.23 13.35 10.87
N PRO A 113 -2.26 14.30 10.96
CA PRO A 113 -1.07 14.28 10.10
C PRO A 113 -0.31 12.95 10.19
N GLY A 114 0.07 12.42 9.03
CA GLY A 114 0.95 11.27 8.89
C GLY A 114 2.41 11.67 8.64
N LEU A 115 3.25 10.71 8.28
CA LEU A 115 4.65 10.96 7.93
C LEU A 115 4.79 11.92 6.75
N GLY A 116 3.93 11.83 5.73
CA GLY A 116 3.95 12.72 4.57
C GLY A 116 3.92 14.20 4.94
N ALA A 117 3.16 14.56 5.99
CA ALA A 117 3.15 15.92 6.51
C ALA A 117 4.51 16.32 7.14
N GLN A 118 5.18 15.40 7.87
CA GLN A 118 6.53 15.63 8.41
C GLN A 118 7.59 15.71 7.29
N LEU A 119 7.43 14.91 6.22
CA LEU A 119 8.27 14.99 5.02
C LEU A 119 8.13 16.35 4.32
N ALA A 120 6.90 16.86 4.21
CA ALA A 120 6.64 18.17 3.61
C ALA A 120 7.33 19.31 4.35
N VAL A 121 7.50 19.21 5.69
CA VAL A 121 8.24 20.18 6.48
C VAL A 121 9.72 20.23 6.06
N VAL A 122 10.38 19.08 5.95
CA VAL A 122 11.78 18.99 5.47
C VAL A 122 11.86 19.37 3.99
N GLY A 123 10.92 18.88 3.17
CA GLY A 123 10.82 19.18 1.74
C GLY A 123 10.70 20.66 1.40
N ALA A 124 10.11 21.47 2.30
CA ALA A 124 10.05 22.92 2.15
C ALA A 124 11.45 23.61 2.15
N CYS A 125 12.47 22.92 2.64
CA CYS A 125 13.82 23.45 2.79
C CYS A 125 14.84 22.84 1.81
N VAL A 126 14.45 21.85 0.98
CA VAL A 126 15.36 21.10 0.11
C VAL A 126 14.77 20.91 -1.29
N ASP A 127 15.62 20.84 -2.31
CA ASP A 127 15.23 20.66 -3.72
C ASP A 127 15.34 19.17 -4.14
N ARG A 128 14.84 18.26 -3.30
CA ARG A 128 14.82 16.81 -3.63
C ARG A 128 13.73 16.09 -2.87
N GLU A 129 13.29 14.99 -3.45
CA GLU A 129 12.31 14.07 -2.86
C GLU A 129 13.03 12.94 -2.12
N PRO A 130 12.42 12.38 -1.06
CA PRO A 130 12.97 11.21 -0.39
C PRO A 130 12.76 9.94 -1.20
N THR A 131 13.72 9.02 -1.13
CA THR A 131 13.54 7.64 -1.60
C THR A 131 12.61 6.90 -0.65
N MET A 132 11.46 6.43 -1.18
CA MET A 132 10.45 5.72 -0.39
C MET A 132 10.80 4.24 -0.25
N ALA A 133 10.75 3.70 0.97
CA ALA A 133 10.91 2.28 1.23
C ALA A 133 9.56 1.53 1.35
N GLY A 134 8.52 2.22 1.81
CA GLY A 134 7.17 1.67 1.93
C GLY A 134 6.36 1.70 0.63
N LYS A 135 5.18 1.08 0.66
CA LYS A 135 4.24 1.07 -0.48
C LYS A 135 3.94 2.50 -0.98
N PRO A 136 3.79 2.71 -2.28
CA PRO A 136 3.79 1.75 -3.38
C PRO A 136 5.20 1.39 -3.90
N ALA A 137 6.29 1.81 -3.24
CA ALA A 137 7.64 1.43 -3.62
C ALA A 137 7.93 -0.05 -3.29
N ARG A 138 8.85 -0.65 -4.06
CA ARG A 138 9.14 -2.09 -4.00
C ARG A 138 9.81 -2.61 -2.73
N PRO A 139 10.69 -1.84 -2.03
CA PRO A 139 11.57 -2.39 -1.01
C PRO A 139 10.87 -3.16 0.11
N LEU A 140 9.71 -2.67 0.58
CA LEU A 140 8.93 -3.35 1.63
C LEU A 140 8.44 -4.74 1.17
N LEU A 141 7.89 -4.83 -0.06
CA LEU A 141 7.37 -6.08 -0.59
C LEU A 141 8.50 -7.07 -0.90
N GLU A 142 9.59 -6.58 -1.46
CA GLU A 142 10.79 -7.40 -1.74
C GLU A 142 11.41 -7.96 -0.45
N ALA A 143 11.52 -7.12 0.60
CA ALA A 143 11.98 -7.56 1.91
C ALA A 143 11.05 -8.62 2.52
N THR A 144 9.74 -8.47 2.34
CA THR A 144 8.73 -9.44 2.79
C THR A 144 8.87 -10.76 2.05
N CYS A 145 8.95 -10.75 0.72
CA CYS A 145 9.14 -11.96 -0.08
C CYS A 145 10.44 -12.69 0.27
N THR A 146 11.51 -11.95 0.48
CA THR A 146 12.81 -12.50 0.89
C THR A 146 12.69 -13.18 2.25
N ARG A 147 12.04 -12.55 3.23
CA ARG A 147 11.81 -13.12 4.57
C ARG A 147 10.97 -14.40 4.52
N LEU A 148 9.90 -14.41 3.72
CA LEU A 148 9.03 -15.57 3.57
C LEU A 148 9.65 -16.69 2.73
N GLY A 149 10.70 -16.44 1.96
CA GLY A 149 11.29 -17.40 1.02
C GLY A 149 10.28 -17.84 -0.05
N CYS A 150 9.30 -17.01 -0.38
CA CYS A 150 8.22 -17.36 -1.30
C CYS A 150 8.54 -16.92 -2.74
N HIS A 151 8.15 -17.77 -3.71
CA HIS A 151 8.36 -17.50 -5.14
C HIS A 151 7.10 -17.04 -5.87
N ARG A 152 5.93 -17.24 -5.29
CA ARG A 152 4.63 -16.88 -5.86
C ARG A 152 3.70 -16.31 -4.77
N PRO A 153 4.04 -15.16 -4.20
CA PRO A 153 3.19 -14.51 -3.22
C PRO A 153 1.93 -13.92 -3.88
N ILE A 154 0.88 -13.78 -3.09
CA ILE A 154 -0.26 -12.90 -3.37
C ILE A 154 -0.20 -11.77 -2.37
N PHE A 155 -0.24 -10.53 -2.85
CA PHE A 155 -0.34 -9.36 -1.99
C PHE A 155 -1.81 -8.95 -1.87
N VAL A 156 -2.31 -8.88 -0.65
CA VAL A 156 -3.71 -8.51 -0.37
C VAL A 156 -3.74 -7.11 0.22
N GLY A 157 -4.61 -6.26 -0.30
CA GLY A 157 -4.77 -4.90 0.21
C GLY A 157 -6.10 -4.28 -0.20
N ASP A 158 -6.40 -3.14 0.42
CA ASP A 158 -7.65 -2.40 0.29
C ASP A 158 -7.44 -1.00 -0.34
N ARG A 159 -6.21 -0.68 -0.72
CA ARG A 159 -5.88 0.61 -1.34
C ARG A 159 -5.25 0.43 -2.72
N LEU A 160 -5.86 1.08 -3.71
CA LEU A 160 -5.38 1.03 -5.10
C LEU A 160 -4.07 1.80 -5.29
N ASP A 161 -3.93 2.93 -4.60
CA ASP A 161 -2.80 3.87 -4.72
C ASP A 161 -1.51 3.37 -4.03
N THR A 162 -1.61 2.51 -3.04
CA THR A 162 -0.45 2.00 -2.30
C THR A 162 -0.30 0.48 -2.40
N ASP A 163 -1.36 -0.29 -2.14
CA ASP A 163 -1.28 -1.74 -2.09
C ASP A 163 -1.21 -2.36 -3.49
N ILE A 164 -2.19 -2.04 -4.33
CA ILE A 164 -2.29 -2.63 -5.67
C ILE A 164 -1.17 -2.11 -6.58
N LEU A 165 -0.92 -0.79 -6.54
CA LEU A 165 0.21 -0.21 -7.25
C LEU A 165 1.55 -0.78 -6.74
N GLY A 166 1.69 -0.99 -5.43
CA GLY A 166 2.88 -1.60 -4.84
C GLY A 166 3.10 -3.04 -5.30
N ALA A 167 2.04 -3.87 -5.29
CA ALA A 167 2.10 -5.24 -5.81
C ALA A 167 2.53 -5.26 -7.28
N ARG A 168 1.92 -4.40 -8.10
CA ARG A 168 2.29 -4.27 -9.52
C ARG A 168 3.73 -3.84 -9.71
N ASN A 169 4.19 -2.83 -8.96
CA ASN A 169 5.58 -2.36 -9.01
C ASN A 169 6.57 -3.48 -8.64
N ALA A 170 6.21 -4.35 -7.70
CA ALA A 170 7.03 -5.48 -7.28
C ALA A 170 6.84 -6.75 -8.14
N GLY A 171 5.92 -6.74 -9.12
CA GLY A 171 5.61 -7.91 -9.96
C GLY A 171 4.94 -9.05 -9.18
N ILE A 172 4.14 -8.71 -8.16
CA ILE A 172 3.42 -9.64 -7.28
C ILE A 172 1.94 -9.64 -7.67
N THR A 173 1.34 -10.82 -7.74
CA THR A 173 -0.12 -10.96 -7.93
C THR A 173 -0.87 -10.26 -6.80
N SER A 174 -1.86 -9.45 -7.16
CA SER A 174 -2.66 -8.65 -6.23
C SER A 174 -4.07 -9.20 -6.04
N LEU A 175 -4.56 -9.16 -4.80
CA LEU A 175 -5.96 -9.34 -4.43
C LEU A 175 -6.44 -8.06 -3.73
N PHE A 176 -7.39 -7.36 -4.35
CA PHE A 176 -8.06 -6.24 -3.71
C PHE A 176 -9.26 -6.74 -2.88
N VAL A 177 -9.41 -6.23 -1.67
CA VAL A 177 -10.54 -6.56 -0.77
C VAL A 177 -11.38 -5.32 -0.47
N LEU A 178 -12.71 -5.50 -0.51
CA LEU A 178 -13.69 -4.42 -0.36
C LEU A 178 -13.98 -4.03 1.11
N THR A 179 -13.25 -4.59 2.07
CA THR A 179 -13.44 -4.35 3.51
C THR A 179 -12.67 -3.14 4.06
N GLY A 180 -12.09 -2.31 3.19
CA GLY A 180 -11.15 -1.28 3.62
C GLY A 180 -11.44 0.13 3.11
N ALA A 181 -10.37 0.83 2.69
CA ALA A 181 -10.41 2.26 2.41
C ALA A 181 -11.03 2.61 1.06
N HIS A 182 -10.78 1.80 0.01
CA HIS A 182 -11.33 2.01 -1.32
C HIS A 182 -12.44 1.00 -1.61
N GLY A 183 -13.38 1.38 -2.48
CA GLY A 183 -14.54 0.59 -2.85
C GLY A 183 -14.68 0.39 -4.36
N VAL A 184 -15.87 -0.04 -4.80
CA VAL A 184 -16.16 -0.32 -6.22
C VAL A 184 -16.08 0.95 -7.07
N HIS A 185 -16.41 2.12 -6.52
CA HIS A 185 -16.25 3.40 -7.20
C HIS A 185 -14.81 3.67 -7.59
N ASP A 186 -13.89 3.47 -6.63
CA ASP A 186 -12.46 3.68 -6.88
C ASP A 186 -11.90 2.68 -7.91
N LEU A 187 -12.42 1.44 -7.90
CA LEU A 187 -12.06 0.42 -8.90
C LEU A 187 -12.50 0.81 -10.32
N MET A 188 -13.68 1.39 -10.47
CA MET A 188 -14.15 1.85 -11.78
C MET A 188 -13.27 2.94 -12.37
N ASP A 189 -12.81 3.86 -11.52
CA ASP A 189 -11.97 5.00 -11.91
C ASP A 189 -10.46 4.64 -11.96
N ALA A 190 -10.11 3.39 -11.65
CA ALA A 190 -8.72 2.98 -11.51
C ALA A 190 -7.92 3.06 -12.81
N ASP A 191 -6.82 3.80 -12.75
CA ASP A 191 -5.80 3.79 -13.80
C ASP A 191 -5.30 2.36 -14.07
N PRO A 192 -4.84 2.04 -15.29
CA PRO A 192 -4.39 0.69 -15.65
C PRO A 192 -3.33 0.09 -14.73
N ASP A 193 -2.47 0.91 -14.12
CA ASP A 193 -1.43 0.47 -13.18
C ASP A 193 -1.92 0.21 -11.76
N ARG A 194 -3.17 0.59 -11.45
CA ARG A 194 -3.83 0.40 -10.16
C ARG A 194 -4.96 -0.62 -10.19
N ARG A 195 -5.13 -1.33 -11.32
CA ARG A 195 -6.14 -2.38 -11.46
C ARG A 195 -5.60 -3.67 -10.85
N PRO A 196 -6.33 -4.29 -9.89
CA PRO A 196 -5.91 -5.53 -9.26
C PRO A 196 -6.07 -6.73 -10.19
N ASP A 197 -5.28 -7.80 -9.96
CA ASP A 197 -5.44 -9.07 -10.67
C ASP A 197 -6.69 -9.83 -10.20
N HIS A 198 -7.05 -9.68 -8.91
CA HIS A 198 -8.20 -10.33 -8.31
C HIS A 198 -8.94 -9.35 -7.39
N ILE A 199 -10.25 -9.56 -7.24
CA ILE A 199 -11.13 -8.78 -6.35
C ILE A 199 -11.88 -9.75 -5.46
N GLY A 200 -11.89 -9.50 -4.15
CA GLY A 200 -12.62 -10.25 -3.14
C GLY A 200 -13.50 -9.35 -2.29
N ALA A 201 -14.56 -9.88 -1.71
CA ALA A 201 -15.33 -9.15 -0.70
C ALA A 201 -14.49 -8.92 0.55
N ASP A 202 -13.77 -9.94 0.99
CA ASP A 202 -12.89 -9.95 2.16
C ASP A 202 -11.73 -10.95 1.98
N LEU A 203 -10.97 -11.21 3.05
CA LEU A 203 -9.86 -12.18 3.06
C LEU A 203 -10.30 -13.63 2.79
N GLY A 204 -11.57 -13.97 2.93
CA GLY A 204 -12.11 -15.29 2.61
C GLY A 204 -11.91 -15.66 1.14
N ALA A 205 -11.78 -14.66 0.25
CA ALA A 205 -11.48 -14.86 -1.15
C ALA A 205 -10.16 -15.62 -1.42
N LEU A 206 -9.23 -15.66 -0.45
CA LEU A 206 -8.01 -16.49 -0.54
C LEU A 206 -8.29 -17.99 -0.47
N LEU A 207 -9.43 -18.39 0.05
CA LEU A 207 -9.85 -19.77 0.22
C LEU A 207 -10.73 -20.27 -0.95
N GLU A 208 -11.10 -19.38 -1.86
CA GLU A 208 -11.97 -19.66 -2.99
C GLU A 208 -11.16 -19.70 -4.31
N PRO A 209 -11.59 -20.53 -5.27
CA PRO A 209 -10.98 -20.50 -6.59
C PRO A 209 -11.28 -19.16 -7.27
N PRO A 210 -10.31 -18.57 -8.00
CA PRO A 210 -10.52 -17.31 -8.69
C PRO A 210 -11.62 -17.46 -9.75
N GLN A 211 -12.61 -16.60 -9.70
CA GLN A 211 -13.69 -16.55 -10.69
C GLN A 211 -13.16 -15.91 -11.99
N ARG A 212 -13.54 -16.49 -13.12
CA ARG A 212 -13.14 -15.99 -14.43
C ARG A 212 -14.26 -15.16 -15.04
N VAL A 213 -13.88 -14.01 -15.57
CA VAL A 213 -14.74 -13.22 -16.45
C VAL A 213 -14.49 -13.64 -17.90
N VAL A 214 -15.54 -13.80 -18.64
CA VAL A 214 -15.52 -14.07 -20.09
C VAL A 214 -16.19 -12.91 -20.81
N ILE A 215 -15.43 -12.25 -21.70
CA ILE A 215 -15.94 -11.19 -22.56
C ILE A 215 -16.39 -11.80 -23.89
N ASP A 216 -17.57 -11.42 -24.35
CA ASP A 216 -18.16 -11.82 -25.62
C ASP A 216 -18.85 -10.61 -26.26
N GLY A 217 -18.13 -9.94 -27.16
CA GLY A 217 -18.54 -8.68 -27.75
C GLY A 217 -18.76 -7.59 -26.68
N ASP A 218 -19.96 -7.01 -26.66
CA ASP A 218 -20.37 -5.96 -25.72
C ASP A 218 -20.91 -6.51 -24.38
N ALA A 219 -20.59 -7.76 -24.05
CA ALA A 219 -21.00 -8.41 -22.80
C ALA A 219 -19.84 -9.04 -22.06
N ALA A 220 -19.86 -8.96 -20.72
CA ALA A 220 -18.99 -9.69 -19.81
C ALA A 220 -19.83 -10.62 -18.92
N ARG A 221 -19.31 -11.83 -18.64
CA ARG A 221 -19.99 -12.86 -17.85
C ARG A 221 -19.09 -13.39 -16.76
N CYS A 222 -19.62 -13.53 -15.56
CA CYS A 222 -18.93 -14.13 -14.42
C CYS A 222 -19.95 -14.97 -13.64
N ASP A 223 -19.75 -16.28 -13.56
CA ASP A 223 -20.58 -17.22 -12.79
C ASP A 223 -22.10 -16.99 -12.94
N GLY A 224 -22.57 -16.91 -14.19
CA GLY A 224 -23.97 -16.67 -14.52
C GLY A 224 -24.44 -15.22 -14.47
N GLN A 225 -23.70 -14.31 -13.86
CA GLN A 225 -24.00 -12.88 -13.89
C GLN A 225 -23.56 -12.29 -15.23
N VAL A 226 -24.31 -11.33 -15.74
CA VAL A 226 -24.03 -10.73 -17.05
C VAL A 226 -24.10 -9.22 -16.97
N VAL A 227 -23.08 -8.57 -17.51
CA VAL A 227 -23.09 -7.12 -17.75
C VAL A 227 -22.99 -6.90 -19.25
N ARG A 228 -23.80 -5.99 -19.79
CA ARG A 228 -23.82 -5.64 -21.22
C ARG A 228 -23.71 -4.14 -21.41
N GLN A 229 -23.08 -3.75 -22.51
CA GLN A 229 -23.16 -2.39 -23.00
C GLN A 229 -24.22 -2.33 -24.10
N ILE A 230 -25.27 -1.54 -23.88
CA ILE A 230 -26.39 -1.36 -24.82
C ILE A 230 -26.57 0.14 -25.06
N ASP A 231 -26.44 0.58 -26.31
CA ASP A 231 -26.59 1.97 -26.73
C ASP A 231 -25.70 2.97 -25.94
N GLY A 232 -24.58 2.48 -25.40
CA GLY A 232 -23.63 3.28 -24.61
C GLY A 232 -23.85 3.21 -23.09
N ASP A 233 -24.94 2.63 -22.64
CA ASP A 233 -25.23 2.40 -21.22
C ASP A 233 -24.81 0.99 -20.77
N LEU A 234 -24.58 0.83 -19.47
CA LEU A 234 -24.24 -0.45 -18.84
C LEU A 234 -25.47 -1.03 -18.15
N GLU A 235 -25.85 -2.23 -18.55
CA GLU A 235 -26.93 -3.00 -17.93
C GLU A 235 -26.36 -4.21 -17.19
N VAL A 236 -26.80 -4.39 -15.95
CA VAL A 236 -26.41 -5.48 -15.06
C VAL A 236 -27.56 -6.43 -14.84
N ASP A 237 -27.35 -7.71 -15.15
CA ASP A 237 -28.32 -8.79 -14.97
C ASP A 237 -27.75 -9.77 -13.95
N LEU A 238 -28.24 -9.70 -12.70
CA LEU A 238 -27.85 -10.57 -11.61
C LEU A 238 -28.89 -11.70 -11.44
N THR A 239 -28.40 -12.94 -11.33
CA THR A 239 -29.26 -14.12 -11.08
C THR A 239 -29.77 -14.19 -9.64
N SER A 240 -29.07 -13.54 -8.70
CA SER A 240 -29.48 -13.32 -7.30
C SER A 240 -28.86 -12.03 -6.77
N HIS A 241 -29.33 -11.57 -5.60
CA HIS A 241 -28.78 -10.39 -4.91
C HIS A 241 -27.91 -10.75 -3.71
N ASP A 242 -27.36 -11.98 -3.66
CA ASP A 242 -26.40 -12.33 -2.64
C ASP A 242 -25.00 -11.77 -2.93
N MET A 243 -24.13 -11.79 -1.92
CA MET A 243 -22.77 -11.24 -1.99
C MET A 243 -21.96 -11.83 -3.15
N ALA A 244 -22.08 -13.15 -3.39
CA ALA A 244 -21.32 -13.83 -4.43
C ALA A 244 -21.73 -13.38 -5.83
N ALA A 245 -23.05 -13.27 -6.08
CA ALA A 245 -23.59 -12.78 -7.34
C ALA A 245 -23.21 -11.31 -7.58
N GLN A 246 -23.35 -10.46 -6.57
CA GLN A 246 -22.95 -9.05 -6.67
C GLN A 246 -21.45 -8.90 -6.97
N LEU A 247 -20.59 -9.67 -6.29
CA LEU A 247 -19.15 -9.64 -6.52
C LEU A 247 -18.79 -10.12 -7.94
N CYS A 248 -19.46 -11.16 -8.45
CA CYS A 248 -19.30 -11.60 -9.83
C CYS A 248 -19.81 -10.56 -10.85
N GLY A 249 -20.91 -9.88 -10.54
CA GLY A 249 -21.41 -8.77 -11.34
C GLY A 249 -20.41 -7.61 -11.39
N VAL A 250 -19.83 -7.22 -10.26
CA VAL A 250 -18.79 -6.19 -10.20
C VAL A 250 -17.56 -6.59 -11.02
N ARG A 251 -17.08 -7.84 -10.91
CA ARG A 251 -15.96 -8.31 -11.72
C ARG A 251 -16.24 -8.23 -13.22
N ALA A 252 -17.47 -8.63 -13.64
CA ALA A 252 -17.89 -8.55 -15.05
C ALA A 252 -17.98 -7.08 -15.51
N LEU A 253 -18.54 -6.19 -14.68
CA LEU A 253 -18.62 -4.76 -14.94
C LEU A 253 -17.25 -4.13 -15.15
N LEU A 254 -16.36 -4.35 -14.20
CA LEU A 254 -15.01 -3.78 -14.23
C LEU A 254 -14.21 -4.27 -15.42
N GLU A 255 -14.30 -5.56 -15.76
CA GLU A 255 -13.60 -6.12 -16.92
C GLU A 255 -14.11 -5.48 -18.23
N LEU A 256 -15.42 -5.25 -18.34
CA LEU A 256 -16.00 -4.59 -19.52
C LEU A 256 -15.57 -3.12 -19.63
N VAL A 257 -15.55 -2.40 -18.51
CA VAL A 257 -15.08 -1.00 -18.45
C VAL A 257 -13.59 -0.92 -18.76
N TRP A 258 -12.78 -1.79 -18.17
CA TRP A 258 -11.32 -1.72 -18.28
C TRP A 258 -10.78 -2.17 -19.64
N THR A 259 -11.45 -3.10 -20.30
CA THR A 259 -10.99 -3.68 -21.58
C THR A 259 -11.85 -3.29 -22.75
N GLY A 260 -13.16 -3.14 -22.56
CA GLY A 260 -14.12 -2.82 -23.61
C GLY A 260 -14.24 -1.33 -23.94
N GLY A 261 -13.65 -0.45 -23.10
CA GLY A 261 -13.77 1.01 -23.28
C GLY A 261 -15.18 1.53 -23.07
N ALA A 262 -16.03 0.78 -22.33
CA ALA A 262 -17.35 1.26 -21.94
C ALA A 262 -17.21 2.54 -21.09
N PRO A 263 -18.09 3.53 -21.27
CA PRO A 263 -18.02 4.75 -20.49
C PRO A 263 -18.23 4.46 -19.01
N VAL A 264 -17.45 5.12 -18.17
CA VAL A 264 -17.62 5.04 -16.72
C VAL A 264 -18.93 5.75 -16.36
N ASN A 265 -19.90 4.98 -15.89
CA ASN A 265 -21.16 5.49 -15.35
C ASN A 265 -21.39 4.87 -13.96
N HIS A 266 -21.23 5.69 -12.92
CA HIS A 266 -21.35 5.25 -11.53
C HIS A 266 -22.78 4.92 -11.11
N ASP A 267 -23.81 5.36 -11.86
CA ASP A 267 -25.21 5.06 -11.54
C ASP A 267 -25.49 3.55 -11.55
N VAL A 268 -24.78 2.79 -12.37
CA VAL A 268 -24.87 1.33 -12.44
C VAL A 268 -24.48 0.64 -11.12
N LEU A 269 -23.67 1.29 -10.29
CA LEU A 269 -23.22 0.72 -9.00
C LEU A 269 -24.33 0.59 -7.97
N SER A 270 -25.46 1.31 -8.15
CA SER A 270 -26.63 1.19 -7.29
C SER A 270 -27.25 -0.22 -7.23
N VAL A 271 -26.88 -1.08 -8.20
CA VAL A 271 -27.31 -2.50 -8.25
C VAL A 271 -26.54 -3.35 -7.23
N PHE A 272 -25.36 -2.90 -6.76
CA PHE A 272 -24.46 -3.63 -5.88
C PHE A 272 -24.54 -3.13 -4.43
N ASP A 273 -25.72 -3.24 -3.83
CA ASP A 273 -26.06 -2.67 -2.51
C ASP A 273 -25.34 -3.32 -1.30
N LEU A 274 -24.77 -4.52 -1.48
CA LEU A 274 -24.00 -5.23 -0.46
C LEU A 274 -22.49 -4.94 -0.50
N LEU A 275 -22.00 -4.19 -1.49
CA LEU A 275 -20.57 -3.97 -1.74
C LEU A 275 -20.16 -2.49 -1.53
N HIS A 276 -20.86 -1.75 -0.68
CA HIS A 276 -20.61 -0.35 -0.34
C HIS A 276 -19.76 -0.18 0.90
#